data_ca1383525d9ea3172e109f04f4726729
#
_entry.id   ca1383525d9ea3172e109f04f4726729
#
_cell.length_a   1.000
_cell.length_b   1.000
_cell.length_c   1.000
_cell.angle_alpha   90.00
_cell.angle_beta   90.00
_cell.angle_gamma   90.00
#
_symmetry.space_group_name_H-M   'P 1'
#
loop_
_entity.id
_entity.type
_entity.pdbx_description
1 polymer ?
#
loop_
_entity_poly.entity_id
_entity_poly.type
_entity_poly.pdbx_seq_one_letter_code
_entity_poly.pdbx_strand_id
1 'polypeptide(L)'
;MTDPQNPAQDSAMTAPVTLPTDLVADAVEAYDRYRYALENGLLIQNSWHQELDGRQLACALGVLGGAVNGPNDCPAQIMPRWLARMVPGFFDRMAPADAQAWGLALYEQLARLKGQVPFSVVYDWQATAVLEFWAGSLQRRKFDPETLATKLAQVETLRALHRKHLEGGAAPRDAWCEALRPIYAYADADAYADADADADAYAYADADAYAYADADAYADADADAYADADAEPTPRAEGETRADLKARRKAENIKLLGDGLVAALARAPAPQA
;
A
#
# COMPACT_ATOMS: atom_id res chain seq x y z
N MET A 1 44.87 22.76 51.72
CA MET A 1 44.07 21.64 51.18
C MET A 1 42.85 22.26 50.57
N THR A 2 42.90 22.49 49.29
CA THR A 2 41.85 23.09 48.46
C THR A 2 41.14 21.98 47.72
N ASP A 3 39.83 21.88 47.98
CA ASP A 3 38.89 20.90 47.38
C ASP A 3 38.70 21.24 45.89
N PRO A 4 38.85 20.32 44.96
CA PRO A 4 38.54 20.59 43.55
C PRO A 4 37.04 20.54 43.33
N GLN A 5 36.45 21.67 42.99
CA GLN A 5 35.10 21.86 42.51
C GLN A 5 34.87 20.97 41.28
N ASN A 6 33.92 20.07 41.41
CA ASN A 6 33.35 19.28 40.33
C ASN A 6 32.52 20.20 39.40
N PRO A 7 32.87 20.38 38.12
CA PRO A 7 32.02 21.13 37.22
C PRO A 7 30.76 20.31 36.93
N ALA A 8 29.63 20.84 37.42
CA ALA A 8 28.31 20.34 37.04
C ALA A 8 28.23 20.21 35.51
N GLN A 9 28.10 19.01 35.05
CA GLN A 9 27.72 18.72 33.65
C GLN A 9 26.30 19.27 33.45
N ASP A 10 26.26 20.46 32.88
CA ASP A 10 25.04 21.04 32.31
C ASP A 10 24.62 20.13 31.15
N SER A 11 23.87 19.07 31.45
CA SER A 11 23.14 18.31 30.45
C SER A 11 22.05 19.23 29.94
N ALA A 12 22.34 19.97 28.89
CA ALA A 12 21.35 20.70 28.13
C ALA A 12 20.26 19.67 27.74
N MET A 13 19.15 19.68 28.46
CA MET A 13 17.95 18.95 28.07
C MET A 13 17.50 19.48 26.71
N THR A 14 17.90 18.77 25.66
CA THR A 14 17.37 19.02 24.33
C THR A 14 15.86 18.87 24.40
N ALA A 15 15.10 19.90 24.00
CA ALA A 15 13.66 19.84 23.99
C ALA A 15 13.18 18.57 23.24
N PRO A 16 12.12 17.90 23.72
CA PRO A 16 11.66 16.68 23.09
C PRO A 16 11.27 16.97 21.64
N VAL A 17 11.75 16.17 20.70
CA VAL A 17 11.41 16.24 19.30
C VAL A 17 9.97 15.76 19.17
N THR A 18 9.06 16.64 18.73
CA THR A 18 7.63 16.34 18.61
C THR A 18 7.13 16.65 17.21
N LEU A 19 6.08 15.93 16.79
CA LEU A 19 5.36 16.25 15.56
C LEU A 19 4.43 17.45 15.78
N PRO A 20 4.34 18.40 14.82
CA PRO A 20 3.30 19.42 14.84
C PRO A 20 1.90 18.78 14.79
N THR A 21 0.98 19.32 15.59
CA THR A 21 -0.41 18.83 15.65
C THR A 21 -1.34 19.52 14.66
N ASP A 22 -0.94 20.68 14.13
CA ASP A 22 -1.71 21.39 13.12
C ASP A 22 -1.80 20.57 11.83
N LEU A 23 -2.94 20.66 11.16
CA LEU A 23 -3.16 20.01 9.89
C LEU A 23 -2.25 20.64 8.82
N VAL A 24 -1.58 19.81 8.01
CA VAL A 24 -0.77 20.27 6.88
C VAL A 24 -1.64 21.02 5.86
N ALA A 25 -1.10 22.07 5.26
CA ALA A 25 -1.82 22.91 4.32
C ALA A 25 -1.87 22.31 2.90
N ASP A 26 -0.78 21.64 2.47
CA ASP A 26 -0.65 21.09 1.13
C ASP A 26 0.27 19.84 1.09
N ALA A 27 0.38 19.25 -0.09
CA ALA A 27 1.16 18.03 -0.28
C ALA A 27 2.68 18.23 -0.14
N VAL A 28 3.19 19.45 -0.32
CA VAL A 28 4.63 19.76 -0.12
C VAL A 28 4.94 19.80 1.37
N GLU A 29 4.12 20.49 2.16
CA GLU A 29 4.24 20.45 3.62
C GLU A 29 4.06 19.04 4.18
N ALA A 30 3.14 18.25 3.61
CA ALA A 30 2.96 16.85 3.99
C ALA A 30 4.24 16.01 3.77
N TYR A 31 4.91 16.18 2.63
CA TYR A 31 6.19 15.55 2.35
C TYR A 31 7.28 15.97 3.34
N ASP A 32 7.41 17.28 3.60
CA ASP A 32 8.42 17.80 4.54
C ASP A 32 8.17 17.27 5.96
N ARG A 33 6.90 17.19 6.38
CA ARG A 33 6.52 16.67 7.70
C ARG A 33 6.76 15.17 7.81
N TYR A 34 6.46 14.41 6.78
CA TYR A 34 6.75 12.98 6.75
C TYR A 34 8.27 12.73 6.82
N ARG A 35 9.05 13.45 6.02
CA ARG A 35 10.53 13.39 6.05
C ARG A 35 11.06 13.74 7.45
N TYR A 36 10.58 14.81 8.07
CA TYR A 36 10.95 15.16 9.44
C TYR A 36 10.62 14.02 10.43
N ALA A 37 9.44 13.42 10.33
CA ALA A 37 9.05 12.30 11.18
C ALA A 37 9.97 11.09 10.99
N LEU A 38 10.35 10.79 9.75
CA LEU A 38 11.28 9.71 9.41
C LEU A 38 12.67 9.95 10.01
N GLU A 39 13.25 11.14 9.75
CA GLU A 39 14.61 11.52 10.21
C GLU A 39 14.72 11.52 11.75
N ASN A 40 13.63 11.78 12.46
CA ASN A 40 13.59 11.82 13.91
C ASN A 40 13.05 10.54 14.56
N GLY A 41 12.77 9.49 13.78
CA GLY A 41 12.25 8.22 14.27
C GLY A 41 10.90 8.36 14.98
N LEU A 42 10.00 9.18 14.43
CA LEU A 42 8.66 9.45 14.96
C LEU A 42 7.57 8.66 14.24
N LEU A 43 7.94 7.77 13.30
CA LEU A 43 6.98 6.94 12.56
C LEU A 43 6.69 5.63 13.30
N ILE A 44 5.43 5.26 13.36
CA ILE A 44 4.96 4.00 13.92
C ILE A 44 3.95 3.33 13.00
N GLN A 45 3.76 2.01 13.14
CA GLN A 45 2.76 1.22 12.44
C GLN A 45 1.63 0.80 13.40
N ASN A 46 0.47 0.47 12.84
CA ASN A 46 -0.69 -0.07 13.56
C ASN A 46 -1.32 0.88 14.60
N SER A 47 -1.01 2.16 14.57
CA SER A 47 -1.63 3.19 15.41
C SER A 47 -1.57 4.53 14.71
N TRP A 48 -2.63 5.32 14.77
CA TRP A 48 -2.67 6.66 14.17
C TRP A 48 -1.70 7.61 14.86
N HIS A 49 -1.76 7.63 16.18
CA HIS A 49 -0.90 8.43 17.06
C HIS A 49 -0.58 7.62 18.32
N GLN A 50 0.60 7.83 18.86
CA GLN A 50 1.02 7.24 20.14
C GLN A 50 1.98 8.20 20.84
N GLU A 51 1.85 8.29 22.15
CA GLU A 51 2.88 8.90 22.98
C GLU A 51 3.77 7.80 23.57
N LEU A 52 5.07 7.93 23.37
CA LEU A 52 6.06 6.99 23.89
C LEU A 52 7.29 7.79 24.37
N ASP A 53 7.64 7.65 25.64
CA ASP A 53 8.78 8.35 26.27
C ASP A 53 8.77 9.87 26.05
N GLY A 54 7.59 10.50 26.15
CA GLY A 54 7.38 11.93 25.92
C GLY A 54 7.48 12.37 24.44
N ARG A 55 7.54 11.43 23.51
CA ARG A 55 7.58 11.67 22.06
C ARG A 55 6.23 11.37 21.44
N GLN A 56 5.77 12.24 20.57
CA GLN A 56 4.57 12.01 19.77
C GLN A 56 4.96 11.27 18.49
N LEU A 57 4.46 10.04 18.36
CA LEU A 57 4.64 9.20 17.19
C LEU A 57 3.36 9.18 16.35
N ALA A 58 3.49 9.00 15.04
CA ALA A 58 2.34 8.91 14.14
C ALA A 58 2.58 7.90 13.01
N CYS A 59 1.49 7.33 12.46
CA CYS A 59 1.58 6.53 11.24
C CYS A 59 1.69 7.42 9.99
N ALA A 60 1.76 6.79 8.82
CA ALA A 60 1.89 7.50 7.54
C ALA A 60 0.80 8.56 7.30
N LEU A 61 -0.44 8.39 7.78
CA LEU A 61 -1.49 9.41 7.68
C LEU A 61 -1.53 10.32 8.91
N GLY A 62 -1.22 9.80 10.09
CA GLY A 62 -1.21 10.58 11.33
C GLY A 62 -0.22 11.76 11.32
N VAL A 63 0.86 11.66 10.53
CA VAL A 63 1.81 12.77 10.36
C VAL A 63 1.18 14.04 9.75
N LEU A 64 0.02 13.91 9.09
CA LEU A 64 -0.68 15.05 8.48
C LEU A 64 -1.29 16.00 9.49
N GLY A 65 -1.48 15.58 10.75
CA GLY A 65 -1.98 16.41 11.83
C GLY A 65 -2.64 15.61 12.94
N GLY A 66 -2.66 16.13 14.16
CA GLY A 66 -3.18 15.44 15.34
C GLY A 66 -4.66 15.05 15.31
N ALA A 67 -5.43 15.64 14.39
CA ALA A 67 -6.85 15.30 14.18
C ALA A 67 -7.06 14.16 13.15
N VAL A 68 -6.00 13.69 12.47
CA VAL A 68 -6.11 12.64 11.44
C VAL A 68 -6.04 11.26 12.13
N ASN A 69 -7.21 10.65 12.33
CA ASN A 69 -7.38 9.35 12.99
C ASN A 69 -7.98 8.30 12.04
N GLY A 70 -7.93 8.55 10.73
CA GLY A 70 -8.43 7.64 9.72
C GLY A 70 -8.27 8.16 8.31
N PRO A 71 -8.45 7.30 7.29
CA PRO A 71 -8.37 7.72 5.89
C PRO A 71 -9.42 8.78 5.51
N ASN A 72 -10.54 8.82 6.23
CA ASN A 72 -11.60 9.80 5.99
C ASN A 72 -11.25 11.21 6.47
N ASP A 73 -10.29 11.32 7.40
CA ASP A 73 -9.81 12.60 7.96
C ASP A 73 -8.67 13.18 7.11
N CYS A 74 -8.15 12.40 6.15
CA CYS A 74 -7.09 12.85 5.26
C CYS A 74 -7.63 13.98 4.36
N PRO A 75 -6.96 15.16 4.33
CA PRO A 75 -7.42 16.27 3.50
C PRO A 75 -7.32 15.97 2.01
N ALA A 76 -8.39 16.23 1.26
CA ALA A 76 -8.47 15.94 -0.17
C ALA A 76 -7.43 16.69 -1.03
N GLN A 77 -6.91 17.83 -0.54
CA GLN A 77 -5.82 18.56 -1.18
C GLN A 77 -4.45 17.89 -1.04
N ILE A 78 -4.31 16.91 -0.14
CA ILE A 78 -3.07 16.14 0.04
C ILE A 78 -3.09 14.89 -0.82
N MET A 79 -4.19 14.14 -0.76
CA MET A 79 -4.41 12.96 -1.60
C MET A 79 -5.90 12.65 -1.73
N PRO A 80 -6.34 12.02 -2.83
CA PRO A 80 -7.73 11.59 -2.98
C PRO A 80 -8.06 10.49 -1.97
N ARG A 81 -9.35 10.38 -1.61
CA ARG A 81 -9.84 9.45 -0.58
C ARG A 81 -9.47 7.98 -0.88
N TRP A 82 -9.55 7.58 -2.15
CA TRP A 82 -9.19 6.22 -2.53
C TRP A 82 -7.74 5.88 -2.14
N LEU A 83 -6.79 6.79 -2.41
CA LEU A 83 -5.39 6.59 -2.07
C LEU A 83 -5.18 6.61 -0.54
N ALA A 84 -5.84 7.53 0.17
CA ALA A 84 -5.78 7.57 1.63
C ALA A 84 -6.24 6.26 2.28
N ARG A 85 -7.25 5.58 1.72
CA ARG A 85 -7.73 4.28 2.21
C ARG A 85 -6.73 3.15 1.99
N MET A 86 -5.89 3.23 0.94
CA MET A 86 -4.87 2.22 0.66
C MET A 86 -3.64 2.34 1.56
N VAL A 87 -3.31 3.57 2.01
CA VAL A 87 -2.08 3.85 2.76
C VAL A 87 -1.90 2.95 4.00
N PRO A 88 -2.87 2.78 4.92
CA PRO A 88 -2.68 1.94 6.09
C PRO A 88 -2.40 0.47 5.72
N GLY A 89 -3.10 -0.04 4.71
CA GLY A 89 -2.92 -1.41 4.24
C GLY A 89 -1.52 -1.71 3.74
N PHE A 90 -0.87 -0.77 3.07
CA PHE A 90 0.53 -0.90 2.68
C PHE A 90 1.47 -0.64 3.85
N PHE A 91 1.31 0.50 4.51
CA PHE A 91 2.23 0.96 5.54
C PHE A 91 2.31 0.00 6.73
N ASP A 92 1.17 -0.48 7.22
CA ASP A 92 1.11 -1.30 8.44
C ASP A 92 1.50 -2.78 8.21
N ARG A 93 1.56 -3.23 6.96
CA ARG A 93 1.85 -4.63 6.61
C ARG A 93 3.24 -4.87 6.02
N MET A 94 3.95 -3.83 5.63
CA MET A 94 5.37 -3.92 5.24
C MET A 94 6.26 -4.09 6.46
N ALA A 95 7.48 -4.57 6.26
CA ALA A 95 8.52 -4.46 7.29
C ALA A 95 8.75 -2.97 7.64
N PRO A 96 9.04 -2.61 8.90
CA PRO A 96 9.08 -1.20 9.34
C PRO A 96 9.98 -0.30 8.50
N ALA A 97 11.17 -0.76 8.14
CA ALA A 97 12.10 0.02 7.30
C ALA A 97 11.57 0.22 5.87
N ASP A 98 10.93 -0.81 5.30
CA ASP A 98 10.31 -0.74 3.97
C ASP A 98 9.09 0.19 3.98
N ALA A 99 8.25 0.11 5.01
CA ALA A 99 7.09 1.00 5.19
C ALA A 99 7.51 2.48 5.25
N GLN A 100 8.55 2.78 6.01
CA GLN A 100 9.09 4.13 6.15
C GLN A 100 9.63 4.66 4.82
N ALA A 101 10.41 3.86 4.11
CA ALA A 101 10.95 4.22 2.79
C ALA A 101 9.83 4.37 1.74
N TRP A 102 8.87 3.47 1.74
CA TRP A 102 7.69 3.53 0.87
C TRP A 102 6.87 4.79 1.11
N GLY A 103 6.59 5.12 2.38
CA GLY A 103 5.86 6.34 2.73
C GLY A 103 6.58 7.61 2.27
N LEU A 104 7.91 7.68 2.41
CA LEU A 104 8.68 8.80 1.89
C LEU A 104 8.52 8.95 0.37
N ALA A 105 8.66 7.86 -0.37
CA ALA A 105 8.49 7.85 -1.81
C ALA A 105 7.04 8.21 -2.24
N LEU A 106 6.03 7.75 -1.50
CA LEU A 106 4.63 8.13 -1.70
C LEU A 106 4.46 9.65 -1.56
N TYR A 107 4.89 10.23 -0.44
CA TYR A 107 4.74 11.66 -0.18
C TYR A 107 5.54 12.54 -1.16
N GLU A 108 6.69 12.07 -1.64
CA GLU A 108 7.42 12.72 -2.73
C GLU A 108 6.57 12.82 -4.01
N GLN A 109 5.87 11.74 -4.39
CA GLN A 109 4.99 11.79 -5.55
C GLN A 109 3.75 12.66 -5.32
N LEU A 110 3.20 12.65 -4.11
CA LEU A 110 2.09 13.56 -3.75
C LEU A 110 2.49 15.03 -3.87
N ALA A 111 3.68 15.40 -3.38
CA ALA A 111 4.22 16.74 -3.52
C ALA A 111 4.42 17.12 -5.01
N ARG A 112 4.99 16.23 -5.83
CA ARG A 112 5.16 16.41 -7.28
C ARG A 112 3.83 16.62 -7.99
N LEU A 113 2.80 15.87 -7.60
CA LEU A 113 1.44 15.94 -8.14
C LEU A 113 0.58 17.04 -7.47
N LYS A 114 1.13 17.79 -6.50
CA LYS A 114 0.40 18.81 -5.72
C LYS A 114 -0.92 18.25 -5.13
N GLY A 115 -0.93 17.00 -4.70
CA GLY A 115 -2.10 16.29 -4.20
C GLY A 115 -3.13 15.89 -5.26
N GLN A 116 -2.96 16.33 -6.52
CA GLN A 116 -3.90 16.08 -7.62
C GLN A 116 -3.59 14.74 -8.32
N VAL A 117 -3.85 13.65 -7.62
CA VAL A 117 -3.59 12.30 -8.16
C VAL A 117 -4.77 11.85 -9.03
N PRO A 118 -4.55 11.64 -10.36
CA PRO A 118 -5.61 11.18 -11.25
C PRO A 118 -5.94 9.71 -10.99
N PHE A 119 -7.22 9.34 -11.15
CA PHE A 119 -7.67 7.95 -10.95
C PHE A 119 -7.04 6.97 -11.95
N SER A 120 -6.55 7.45 -13.08
CA SER A 120 -5.80 6.64 -14.05
C SER A 120 -4.57 5.94 -13.44
N VAL A 121 -4.04 6.43 -12.33
CA VAL A 121 -2.98 5.76 -11.56
C VAL A 121 -3.41 4.36 -11.11
N VAL A 122 -4.69 4.17 -10.74
CA VAL A 122 -5.21 2.86 -10.36
C VAL A 122 -5.17 1.90 -11.55
N TYR A 123 -5.62 2.34 -12.72
CA TYR A 123 -5.56 1.50 -13.93
C TYR A 123 -4.13 1.13 -14.32
N ASP A 124 -3.21 2.09 -14.21
CA ASP A 124 -1.79 1.84 -14.50
C ASP A 124 -1.17 0.87 -13.50
N TRP A 125 -1.41 1.07 -12.21
CA TRP A 125 -0.95 0.19 -11.15
C TRP A 125 -1.49 -1.24 -11.32
N GLN A 126 -2.79 -1.39 -11.57
CA GLN A 126 -3.40 -2.69 -11.82
C GLN A 126 -2.77 -3.38 -13.04
N ALA A 127 -2.67 -2.68 -14.18
CA ALA A 127 -2.14 -3.26 -15.42
C ALA A 127 -0.66 -3.66 -15.33
N THR A 128 0.15 -2.92 -14.57
CA THR A 128 1.63 -3.09 -14.55
C THR A 128 2.15 -3.83 -13.33
N ALA A 129 1.58 -3.63 -12.15
CA ALA A 129 2.10 -4.23 -10.92
C ALA A 129 1.22 -5.39 -10.43
N VAL A 130 -0.09 -5.15 -10.24
CA VAL A 130 -0.96 -6.17 -9.63
C VAL A 130 -1.12 -7.37 -10.54
N LEU A 131 -1.46 -7.16 -11.81
CA LEU A 131 -1.64 -8.25 -12.77
C LEU A 131 -0.32 -8.95 -13.16
N GLU A 132 0.81 -8.24 -13.09
CA GLU A 132 2.14 -8.88 -13.26
C GLU A 132 2.47 -9.76 -12.07
N PHE A 133 2.26 -9.26 -10.86
CA PHE A 133 2.43 -10.05 -9.64
C PHE A 133 1.55 -11.30 -9.66
N TRP A 134 0.28 -11.17 -10.04
CA TRP A 134 -0.63 -12.30 -10.13
C TRP A 134 -0.20 -13.31 -11.19
N ALA A 135 0.18 -12.88 -12.39
CA ALA A 135 0.71 -13.77 -13.42
C ALA A 135 1.93 -14.56 -12.92
N GLY A 136 2.87 -13.87 -12.26
CA GLY A 136 4.03 -14.52 -11.64
C GLY A 136 3.64 -15.53 -10.56
N SER A 137 2.65 -15.23 -9.73
CA SER A 137 2.12 -16.15 -8.72
C SER A 137 1.53 -17.41 -9.36
N LEU A 138 0.73 -17.26 -10.43
CA LEU A 138 0.16 -18.40 -11.18
C LEU A 138 1.25 -19.32 -11.76
N GLN A 139 2.31 -18.74 -12.33
CA GLN A 139 3.42 -19.50 -12.92
C GLN A 139 4.21 -20.32 -11.88
N ARG A 140 4.25 -19.87 -10.63
CA ARG A 140 4.92 -20.59 -9.54
C ARG A 140 4.10 -21.76 -8.99
N ARG A 141 2.80 -21.80 -9.27
CA ARG A 141 1.91 -22.89 -8.82
C ARG A 141 1.97 -24.09 -9.74
N LYS A 142 1.71 -25.26 -9.18
CA LYS A 142 1.66 -26.54 -9.93
C LYS A 142 0.31 -26.71 -10.62
N PHE A 143 0.09 -26.01 -11.72
CA PHE A 143 -1.03 -26.24 -12.62
C PHE A 143 -0.59 -27.13 -13.79
N ASP A 144 -1.53 -27.88 -14.38
CA ASP A 144 -1.31 -28.45 -15.71
C ASP A 144 -1.20 -27.31 -16.75
N PRO A 145 -0.54 -27.57 -17.90
CA PRO A 145 -0.27 -26.53 -18.88
C PRO A 145 -1.52 -25.83 -19.45
N GLU A 146 -2.63 -26.55 -19.61
CA GLU A 146 -3.88 -26.02 -20.17
C GLU A 146 -4.56 -25.10 -19.15
N THR A 147 -4.65 -25.51 -17.89
CA THR A 147 -5.17 -24.69 -16.80
C THR A 147 -4.34 -23.41 -16.63
N LEU A 148 -3.00 -23.51 -16.62
CA LEU A 148 -2.13 -22.35 -16.52
C LEU A 148 -2.33 -21.38 -17.68
N ALA A 149 -2.37 -21.87 -18.92
CA ALA A 149 -2.60 -21.06 -20.11
C ALA A 149 -3.94 -20.31 -20.03
N THR A 150 -5.00 -20.98 -19.58
CA THR A 150 -6.34 -20.36 -19.39
C THR A 150 -6.30 -19.23 -18.36
N LYS A 151 -5.65 -19.46 -17.21
CA LYS A 151 -5.52 -18.44 -16.16
C LYS A 151 -4.69 -17.24 -16.60
N LEU A 152 -3.59 -17.46 -17.31
CA LEU A 152 -2.79 -16.36 -17.87
C LEU A 152 -3.54 -15.56 -18.94
N ALA A 153 -4.37 -16.20 -19.76
CA ALA A 153 -5.24 -15.51 -20.72
C ALA A 153 -6.28 -14.61 -20.01
N GLN A 154 -6.80 -15.02 -18.85
CA GLN A 154 -7.68 -14.19 -18.03
C GLN A 154 -6.95 -12.94 -17.51
N VAL A 155 -5.72 -13.08 -17.01
CA VAL A 155 -4.88 -11.94 -16.59
C VAL A 155 -4.69 -10.96 -17.75
N GLU A 156 -4.37 -11.45 -18.96
CA GLU A 156 -4.19 -10.59 -20.12
C GLU A 156 -5.49 -9.89 -20.55
N THR A 157 -6.64 -10.55 -20.41
CA THR A 157 -7.95 -9.93 -20.66
C THR A 157 -8.19 -8.74 -19.73
N LEU A 158 -7.95 -8.90 -18.43
CA LEU A 158 -8.05 -7.79 -17.46
C LEU A 158 -7.03 -6.68 -17.76
N ARG A 159 -5.79 -7.05 -18.07
CA ARG A 159 -4.75 -6.09 -18.43
C ARG A 159 -5.15 -5.24 -19.64
N ALA A 160 -5.76 -5.86 -20.64
CA ALA A 160 -6.28 -5.14 -21.83
C ALA A 160 -7.39 -4.15 -21.47
N LEU A 161 -8.30 -4.51 -20.54
CA LEU A 161 -9.34 -3.60 -20.08
C LEU A 161 -8.76 -2.38 -19.34
N HIS A 162 -7.79 -2.57 -18.45
CA HIS A 162 -7.10 -1.47 -17.78
C HIS A 162 -6.35 -0.57 -18.78
N ARG A 163 -5.60 -1.15 -19.72
CA ARG A 163 -4.88 -0.39 -20.76
C ARG A 163 -5.82 0.45 -21.63
N LYS A 164 -6.99 -0.08 -21.95
CA LYS A 164 -8.00 0.67 -22.70
C LYS A 164 -8.41 1.96 -22.00
N HIS A 165 -8.53 1.94 -20.65
CA HIS A 165 -8.81 3.15 -19.87
C HIS A 165 -7.63 4.13 -19.89
N LEU A 166 -6.40 3.65 -19.87
CA LEU A 166 -5.19 4.50 -19.97
C LEU A 166 -5.07 5.19 -21.31
N GLU A 167 -5.55 4.56 -22.38
CA GLU A 167 -5.58 5.10 -23.75
C GLU A 167 -6.76 6.06 -24.01
N GLY A 168 -7.51 6.42 -22.95
CA GLY A 168 -8.66 7.32 -23.03
C GLY A 168 -9.95 6.66 -23.53
N GLY A 169 -9.97 5.32 -23.68
CA GLY A 169 -11.16 4.55 -23.94
C GLY A 169 -11.88 4.17 -22.65
N ALA A 170 -13.14 3.75 -22.75
CA ALA A 170 -13.89 3.13 -21.66
C ALA A 170 -14.26 1.70 -22.03
N ALA A 171 -14.02 0.77 -21.14
CA ALA A 171 -14.55 -0.57 -21.25
C ALA A 171 -15.98 -0.58 -20.67
N PRO A 172 -16.97 -1.17 -21.34
CA PRO A 172 -18.31 -1.29 -20.79
C PRO A 172 -18.31 -2.21 -19.56
N ARG A 173 -19.23 -1.95 -18.63
CA ARG A 173 -19.38 -2.75 -17.38
C ARG A 173 -19.42 -4.25 -17.67
N ASP A 174 -20.20 -4.67 -18.67
CA ASP A 174 -20.35 -6.09 -18.99
C ASP A 174 -19.03 -6.76 -19.37
N ALA A 175 -18.09 -6.04 -20.01
CA ALA A 175 -16.77 -6.57 -20.31
C ALA A 175 -15.94 -6.83 -19.03
N TRP A 176 -16.07 -5.96 -18.02
CA TRP A 176 -15.46 -6.18 -16.71
C TRP A 176 -16.08 -7.37 -15.98
N CYS A 177 -17.42 -7.43 -15.93
CA CYS A 177 -18.13 -8.55 -15.30
C CYS A 177 -17.79 -9.90 -15.96
N GLU A 178 -17.66 -9.93 -17.29
CA GLU A 178 -17.31 -11.14 -18.02
C GLU A 178 -15.85 -11.57 -17.72
N ALA A 179 -14.92 -10.62 -17.72
CA ALA A 179 -13.51 -10.88 -17.42
C ALA A 179 -13.28 -11.35 -15.98
N LEU A 180 -14.03 -10.82 -15.02
CA LEU A 180 -13.90 -11.15 -13.59
C LEU A 180 -14.63 -12.42 -13.20
N ARG A 181 -15.72 -12.81 -13.90
CA ARG A 181 -16.52 -13.99 -13.58
C ARG A 181 -15.72 -15.27 -13.35
N PRO A 182 -14.75 -15.65 -14.21
CA PRO A 182 -13.95 -16.85 -13.98
C PRO A 182 -13.07 -16.80 -12.73
N ILE A 183 -12.70 -15.59 -12.29
CA ILE A 183 -11.83 -15.36 -11.13
C ILE A 183 -12.64 -15.57 -9.86
N TYR A 184 -13.82 -14.98 -9.77
CA TYR A 184 -14.74 -15.14 -8.65
C TYR A 184 -15.35 -16.55 -8.55
N ALA A 185 -15.45 -17.30 -9.65
CA ALA A 185 -15.92 -18.68 -9.62
C ALA A 185 -14.99 -19.64 -8.85
N TYR A 186 -13.77 -19.22 -8.52
CA TYR A 186 -12.82 -19.96 -7.69
C TYR A 186 -12.74 -19.45 -6.24
N ALA A 187 -13.29 -18.27 -5.95
CA ALA A 187 -13.52 -17.82 -4.60
C ALA A 187 -14.79 -18.54 -4.08
N ASP A 188 -14.79 -18.97 -2.82
CA ASP A 188 -15.89 -19.73 -2.23
C ASP A 188 -17.27 -19.18 -2.64
N ALA A 189 -18.19 -20.10 -2.95
CA ALA A 189 -19.54 -19.77 -3.42
C ALA A 189 -20.32 -18.85 -2.44
N ASP A 190 -19.97 -18.84 -1.16
CA ASP A 190 -20.56 -17.97 -0.14
C ASP A 190 -20.10 -16.50 -0.26
N ALA A 191 -18.85 -16.25 -0.67
CA ALA A 191 -18.37 -14.90 -0.99
C ALA A 191 -19.00 -14.34 -2.28
N TYR A 192 -19.51 -15.20 -3.14
CA TYR A 192 -20.14 -14.82 -4.40
C TYR A 192 -21.57 -14.27 -4.22
N ALA A 193 -22.31 -14.78 -3.25
CA ALA A 193 -23.67 -14.31 -2.95
C ALA A 193 -23.67 -12.88 -2.38
N ASP A 194 -22.68 -12.53 -1.57
CA ASP A 194 -22.54 -11.20 -1.03
C ASP A 194 -21.99 -10.20 -2.09
N ALA A 195 -21.11 -10.64 -2.99
CA ALA A 195 -20.58 -9.81 -4.06
C ALA A 195 -21.62 -9.42 -5.12
N ASP A 196 -22.58 -10.29 -5.44
CA ASP A 196 -23.66 -9.99 -6.41
C ASP A 196 -24.66 -8.96 -5.86
N ALA A 197 -24.94 -8.96 -4.55
CA ALA A 197 -25.84 -8.00 -3.91
C ALA A 197 -25.22 -6.58 -3.85
N ASP A 198 -23.91 -6.51 -3.75
CA ASP A 198 -23.16 -5.26 -3.64
C ASP A 198 -22.67 -4.71 -4.99
N ALA A 199 -22.58 -5.54 -6.04
CA ALA A 199 -22.05 -5.16 -7.35
C ALA A 199 -22.76 -3.95 -7.99
N ASP A 200 -24.05 -3.74 -7.70
CA ASP A 200 -24.80 -2.58 -8.21
C ASP A 200 -24.49 -1.27 -7.46
N ALA A 201 -24.08 -1.34 -6.20
CA ALA A 201 -23.67 -0.18 -5.39
C ALA A 201 -22.21 0.22 -5.63
N TYR A 202 -21.38 -0.72 -6.03
CA TYR A 202 -19.91 -0.59 -6.10
C TYR A 202 -19.36 -0.05 -7.41
N ALA A 203 -20.15 0.01 -8.47
CA ALA A 203 -19.69 0.41 -9.80
C ALA A 203 -19.12 1.85 -9.88
N TYR A 204 -19.36 2.71 -8.89
CA TYR A 204 -18.94 4.10 -8.90
C TYR A 204 -18.26 4.63 -7.63
N ALA A 205 -18.41 3.99 -6.48
CA ALA A 205 -17.91 4.53 -5.21
C ALA A 205 -16.77 3.74 -4.59
N ASP A 206 -16.63 2.46 -4.91
CA ASP A 206 -15.73 1.52 -4.23
C ASP A 206 -14.73 0.77 -5.16
N ALA A 207 -14.61 1.14 -6.43
CA ALA A 207 -13.52 0.66 -7.29
C ALA A 207 -12.14 0.78 -6.59
N ASP A 208 -12.02 1.72 -5.69
CA ASP A 208 -10.86 2.06 -4.89
C ASP A 208 -10.55 1.00 -3.83
N ALA A 209 -11.57 0.49 -3.14
CA ALA A 209 -11.43 -0.53 -2.11
C ALA A 209 -11.15 -1.92 -2.72
N TYR A 210 -11.75 -2.20 -3.89
CA TYR A 210 -11.54 -3.48 -4.60
C TYR A 210 -10.12 -3.63 -5.13
N ALA A 211 -9.55 -2.57 -5.71
CA ALA A 211 -8.18 -2.64 -6.22
C ALA A 211 -7.19 -3.05 -5.13
N TYR A 212 -7.40 -2.57 -3.90
CA TYR A 212 -6.57 -2.94 -2.77
C TYR A 212 -6.92 -4.30 -2.17
N ALA A 213 -8.20 -4.61 -2.01
CA ALA A 213 -8.64 -5.90 -1.48
C ALA A 213 -8.18 -7.06 -2.37
N ASP A 214 -8.24 -6.89 -3.70
CA ASP A 214 -7.70 -7.87 -4.66
C ASP A 214 -6.19 -8.01 -4.51
N ALA A 215 -5.45 -6.92 -4.41
CA ALA A 215 -3.99 -6.97 -4.22
C ALA A 215 -3.60 -7.65 -2.91
N ASP A 216 -4.33 -7.39 -1.82
CA ASP A 216 -4.11 -8.02 -0.52
C ASP A 216 -4.46 -9.51 -0.55
N ALA A 217 -5.59 -9.88 -1.15
CA ALA A 217 -5.98 -11.27 -1.33
C ALA A 217 -4.96 -12.05 -2.18
N TYR A 218 -4.42 -11.44 -3.24
CA TYR A 218 -3.36 -12.06 -4.04
C TYR A 218 -2.06 -12.19 -3.26
N ALA A 219 -1.69 -11.20 -2.46
CA ALA A 219 -0.50 -11.26 -1.62
C ALA A 219 -0.61 -12.35 -0.56
N ASP A 220 -1.78 -12.52 0.06
CA ASP A 220 -2.05 -13.60 1.01
C ASP A 220 -2.04 -14.97 0.34
N ALA A 221 -2.73 -15.12 -0.78
CA ALA A 221 -2.80 -16.38 -1.52
C ALA A 221 -1.43 -16.83 -2.04
N ASP A 222 -0.58 -15.90 -2.48
CA ASP A 222 0.79 -16.21 -2.88
C ASP A 222 1.66 -16.58 -1.68
N ALA A 223 1.54 -15.87 -0.57
CA ALA A 223 2.26 -16.18 0.66
C ALA A 223 1.87 -17.56 1.22
N ASP A 224 0.58 -17.93 1.16
CA ASP A 224 0.10 -19.26 1.55
C ASP A 224 0.63 -20.35 0.61
N ALA A 225 0.57 -20.12 -0.70
CA ALA A 225 1.12 -21.05 -1.69
C ALA A 225 2.62 -21.29 -1.50
N TYR A 226 3.39 -20.26 -1.16
CA TYR A 226 4.82 -20.40 -0.84
C TYR A 226 5.07 -21.13 0.46
N ALA A 227 4.24 -20.93 1.47
CA ALA A 227 4.38 -21.61 2.74
C ALA A 227 4.03 -23.11 2.63
N ASP A 228 3.12 -23.46 1.70
CA ASP A 228 2.66 -24.84 1.47
C ASP A 228 3.46 -25.59 0.40
N ALA A 229 4.21 -24.90 -0.45
CA ALA A 229 4.97 -25.55 -1.51
C ALA A 229 6.26 -26.17 -0.94
N ASP A 230 6.30 -27.47 -0.88
CA ASP A 230 7.55 -28.28 -0.78
C ASP A 230 8.45 -28.16 -2.04
N ALA A 231 8.15 -27.21 -2.96
CA ALA A 231 8.53 -27.32 -4.37
C ALA A 231 9.69 -26.44 -4.80
N GLU A 232 10.05 -25.40 -4.08
CA GLU A 232 11.40 -24.79 -4.16
C GLU A 232 11.75 -24.21 -2.80
N PRO A 233 12.92 -24.57 -2.25
CA PRO A 233 13.32 -24.04 -0.96
C PRO A 233 13.66 -22.57 -1.13
N THR A 234 12.69 -21.70 -0.91
CA THR A 234 13.08 -20.38 -0.41
C THR A 234 13.87 -20.66 0.85
N PRO A 235 15.16 -20.31 0.91
CA PRO A 235 15.97 -20.65 2.06
C PRO A 235 15.29 -20.04 3.29
N ARG A 236 14.82 -20.92 4.19
CA ARG A 236 14.38 -20.49 5.52
C ARG A 236 15.61 -19.97 6.23
N ALA A 237 15.47 -18.84 6.89
CA ALA A 237 16.49 -18.41 7.82
C ALA A 237 16.63 -19.46 8.93
N GLU A 238 17.84 -19.61 9.48
CA GLU A 238 18.09 -20.58 10.54
C GLU A 238 17.14 -20.29 11.72
N GLY A 239 16.31 -21.29 12.09
CA GLY A 239 15.30 -21.17 13.13
C GLY A 239 13.96 -20.53 12.70
N GLU A 240 13.79 -20.13 11.46
CA GLU A 240 12.53 -19.56 10.94
C GLU A 240 11.42 -20.61 10.92
N THR A 241 10.28 -20.33 11.55
CA THR A 241 9.09 -21.19 11.47
C THR A 241 8.36 -21.00 10.12
N ARG A 242 7.41 -21.91 9.81
CA ARG A 242 6.52 -21.75 8.64
C ARG A 242 5.69 -20.47 8.74
N ALA A 243 5.23 -20.11 9.94
CA ALA A 243 4.46 -18.90 10.17
C ALA A 243 5.30 -17.65 9.91
N ASP A 244 6.56 -17.63 10.36
CA ASP A 244 7.49 -16.51 10.11
C ASP A 244 7.78 -16.35 8.62
N LEU A 245 8.02 -17.47 7.91
CA LEU A 245 8.21 -17.47 6.46
C LEU A 245 6.99 -16.89 5.73
N LYS A 246 5.77 -17.31 6.11
CA LYS A 246 4.53 -16.78 5.54
C LYS A 246 4.40 -15.28 5.79
N ALA A 247 4.63 -14.82 7.03
CA ALA A 247 4.55 -13.42 7.39
C ALA A 247 5.56 -12.56 6.61
N ARG A 248 6.79 -13.04 6.49
CA ARG A 248 7.84 -12.38 5.71
C ARG A 248 7.47 -12.29 4.23
N ARG A 249 6.99 -13.38 3.63
CA ARG A 249 6.54 -13.39 2.23
C ARG A 249 5.38 -12.45 1.98
N LYS A 250 4.43 -12.39 2.91
CA LYS A 250 3.32 -11.44 2.82
C LYS A 250 3.84 -10.00 2.83
N ALA A 251 4.76 -9.65 3.73
CA ALA A 251 5.34 -8.30 3.79
C ALA A 251 6.12 -7.96 2.51
N GLU A 252 6.90 -8.90 1.95
CA GLU A 252 7.60 -8.75 0.68
C GLU A 252 6.64 -8.52 -0.49
N ASN A 253 5.54 -9.28 -0.56
CA ASN A 253 4.50 -9.14 -1.59
C ASN A 253 3.79 -7.78 -1.49
N ILE A 254 3.42 -7.37 -0.29
CA ILE A 254 2.81 -6.06 -0.05
C ILE A 254 3.76 -4.93 -0.44
N LYS A 255 5.06 -5.06 -0.13
CA LYS A 255 6.07 -4.10 -0.57
C LYS A 255 6.14 -3.99 -2.09
N LEU A 256 6.19 -5.12 -2.80
CA LEU A 256 6.24 -5.14 -4.26
C LEU A 256 5.03 -4.43 -4.88
N LEU A 257 3.84 -4.69 -4.36
CA LEU A 257 2.60 -4.03 -4.81
C LEU A 257 2.59 -2.54 -4.47
N GLY A 258 3.06 -2.17 -3.28
CA GLY A 258 3.19 -0.77 -2.86
C GLY A 258 4.21 0.00 -3.69
N ASP A 259 5.37 -0.58 -3.99
CA ASP A 259 6.38 0.00 -4.88
C ASP A 259 5.80 0.20 -6.30
N GLY A 260 4.99 -0.75 -6.77
CA GLY A 260 4.25 -0.65 -8.02
C GLY A 260 3.28 0.54 -8.05
N LEU A 261 2.58 0.81 -6.94
CA LEU A 261 1.69 1.97 -6.81
C LEU A 261 2.49 3.29 -6.87
N VAL A 262 3.62 3.38 -6.16
CA VAL A 262 4.50 4.56 -6.22
C VAL A 262 5.05 4.76 -7.62
N ALA A 263 5.42 3.67 -8.32
CA ALA A 263 5.86 3.73 -9.71
C ALA A 263 4.74 4.22 -10.66
N ALA A 264 3.50 3.81 -10.45
CA ALA A 264 2.35 4.31 -11.22
C ALA A 264 2.11 5.81 -10.94
N LEU A 265 2.20 6.24 -9.69
CA LEU A 265 2.16 7.66 -9.32
C LEU A 265 3.27 8.44 -10.05
N ALA A 266 4.49 7.91 -10.11
CA ALA A 266 5.62 8.57 -10.78
C ALA A 266 5.41 8.76 -12.29
N ARG A 267 4.66 7.87 -12.95
CA ARG A 267 4.29 7.99 -14.37
C ARG A 267 3.14 8.97 -14.62
N ALA A 268 2.34 9.30 -13.60
CA ALA A 268 1.25 10.25 -13.76
C ALA A 268 1.77 11.64 -14.14
N PRO A 269 1.12 12.34 -15.08
CA PRO A 269 1.53 13.68 -15.48
C PRO A 269 1.37 14.67 -14.32
N ALA A 270 2.38 15.51 -14.09
CA ALA A 270 2.26 16.58 -13.13
C ALA A 270 1.19 17.59 -13.58
N PRO A 271 0.42 18.20 -12.65
CA PRO A 271 -0.53 19.25 -13.00
C PRO A 271 0.17 20.41 -13.72
N GLN A 272 -0.44 20.88 -14.79
CA GLN A 272 0.06 22.09 -15.45
C GLN A 272 -0.02 23.27 -14.49
N ALA A 273 1.01 24.11 -14.53
CA ALA A 273 1.14 25.28 -13.64
C ALA A 273 0.07 26.34 -13.93
#